data_534a5ccdd1c852fca4a960cafc8c68a1
#
_entry.id   534a5ccdd1c852fca4a960cafc8c68a1
#
_cell.length_a   1.000
_cell.length_b   1.000
_cell.length_c   1.000
_cell.angle_alpha   90.00
_cell.angle_beta   90.00
_cell.angle_gamma   90.00
#
_symmetry.space_group_name_H-M   'P 1'
#
loop_
_entity.id
_entity.type
_entity.pdbx_description
1 polymer ?
#
loop_
_entity_poly.entity_id
_entity_poly.type
_entity_poly.pdbx_seq_one_letter_code
_entity_poly.pdbx_strand_id
1 'polypeptide(L)'
;MTQHTDSMQTNRTATLMLDDGTVFRGYSFGYERPVAGEVVFNTAMTGYPESLTDPSYAGQLMVLTYPLVGNYGVPPCTFEPNGIATFMESEKIHAEAIIVSDYSHEYSHWNAECSLGDWLKEEKIPGIYGIDTRALTKKLREHGVMMGRIVIGDADNEIGNGELKIEDYEHVNYVDRVSCKEIICYLPDGTSQTCSLSEASDSRFSILNS
;
A
#
# COMPACT_ATOMS: atom_id res chain seq x y z
N MET A 1 -39.15 -2.72 -6.58
CA MET A 1 -38.66 -3.84 -5.75
C MET A 1 -37.53 -4.51 -6.53
N THR A 2 -36.35 -4.01 -6.40
CA THR A 2 -35.10 -4.61 -7.00
C THR A 2 -34.55 -5.57 -5.96
N GLN A 3 -34.57 -6.85 -6.28
CA GLN A 3 -33.95 -7.89 -5.45
C GLN A 3 -32.44 -7.68 -5.50
N HIS A 4 -31.84 -7.25 -4.39
CA HIS A 4 -30.41 -7.42 -4.14
C HIS A 4 -30.16 -8.93 -4.03
N THR A 5 -29.63 -9.51 -5.07
CA THR A 5 -28.98 -10.81 -4.98
C THR A 5 -27.70 -10.61 -4.18
N ASP A 6 -27.78 -10.97 -2.91
CA ASP A 6 -26.64 -11.12 -2.00
C ASP A 6 -25.77 -12.26 -2.56
N SER A 7 -24.83 -11.91 -3.44
CA SER A 7 -23.80 -12.85 -3.83
C SER A 7 -22.91 -13.00 -2.60
N MET A 8 -23.03 -14.11 -1.87
CA MET A 8 -22.05 -14.56 -0.89
C MET A 8 -20.68 -14.55 -1.57
N GLN A 9 -19.95 -13.44 -1.43
CA GLN A 9 -18.52 -13.40 -1.75
C GLN A 9 -17.86 -14.39 -0.80
N THR A 10 -17.52 -15.58 -1.30
CA THR A 10 -16.69 -16.53 -0.58
C THR A 10 -15.30 -15.91 -0.46
N ASN A 11 -15.07 -15.21 0.65
CA ASN A 11 -13.78 -14.60 0.94
C ASN A 11 -12.73 -15.70 1.00
N ARG A 12 -11.74 -15.65 0.09
CA ARG A 12 -10.64 -16.60 0.10
C ARG A 12 -9.81 -16.41 1.36
N THR A 13 -9.42 -17.53 1.96
CA THR A 13 -8.48 -17.52 3.09
C THR A 13 -7.16 -16.88 2.69
N ALA A 14 -6.53 -16.20 3.62
CA ALA A 14 -5.23 -15.59 3.44
C ALA A 14 -4.37 -15.83 4.69
N THR A 15 -3.09 -16.08 4.49
CA THR A 15 -2.17 -16.39 5.57
C THR A 15 -0.95 -15.48 5.48
N LEU A 16 -0.66 -14.76 6.57
CA LEU A 16 0.61 -14.07 6.79
C LEU A 16 1.52 -14.98 7.59
N MET A 17 2.72 -15.24 7.09
CA MET A 17 3.76 -15.98 7.79
C MET A 17 4.98 -15.08 7.97
N LEU A 18 5.47 -14.97 9.20
CA LEU A 18 6.68 -14.24 9.54
C LEU A 18 7.91 -15.17 9.46
N ASP A 19 9.10 -14.59 9.36
CA ASP A 19 10.38 -15.30 9.27
C ASP A 19 10.72 -16.12 10.51
N ASP A 20 10.15 -15.80 11.67
CA ASP A 20 10.27 -16.60 12.90
C ASP A 20 9.27 -17.78 12.97
N GLY A 21 8.49 -18.01 11.91
CA GLY A 21 7.49 -19.08 11.83
C GLY A 21 6.13 -18.73 12.42
N THR A 22 5.93 -17.52 12.94
CA THR A 22 4.60 -17.08 13.42
C THR A 22 3.63 -16.93 12.27
N VAL A 23 2.41 -17.41 12.46
CA VAL A 23 1.37 -17.44 11.43
C VAL A 23 0.13 -16.69 11.90
N PHE A 24 -0.37 -15.80 11.06
CA PHE A 24 -1.65 -15.12 11.21
C PHE A 24 -2.57 -15.52 10.05
N ARG A 25 -3.82 -15.86 10.36
CA ARG A 25 -4.81 -16.30 9.36
C ARG A 25 -5.96 -15.31 9.29
N GLY A 26 -6.39 -15.00 8.09
CA GLY A 26 -7.48 -14.08 7.79
C GLY A 26 -8.07 -14.36 6.41
N TYR A 27 -8.55 -13.30 5.76
CA TYR A 27 -9.23 -13.38 4.47
C TYR A 27 -8.70 -12.31 3.51
N SER A 28 -8.74 -12.61 2.21
CA SER A 28 -8.36 -11.67 1.15
C SER A 28 -9.49 -10.70 0.86
N PHE A 29 -9.14 -9.41 0.61
CA PHE A 29 -10.07 -8.40 0.09
C PHE A 29 -9.45 -7.56 -1.06
N GLY A 30 -8.16 -7.72 -1.34
CA GLY A 30 -7.44 -7.09 -2.43
C GLY A 30 -7.21 -8.02 -3.61
N TYR A 31 -6.10 -7.80 -4.32
CA TYR A 31 -5.69 -8.65 -5.42
C TYR A 31 -5.12 -9.98 -4.90
N GLU A 32 -5.48 -11.08 -5.57
CA GLU A 32 -5.11 -12.42 -5.13
C GLU A 32 -3.79 -12.87 -5.75
N ARG A 33 -2.69 -12.42 -5.18
CA ARG A 33 -1.34 -12.91 -5.50
C ARG A 33 -0.53 -13.12 -4.23
N PRO A 34 0.41 -14.06 -4.22
CA PRO A 34 1.38 -14.15 -3.13
C PRO A 34 2.35 -12.97 -3.17
N VAL A 35 2.82 -12.55 -2.01
CA VAL A 35 3.77 -11.43 -1.87
C VAL A 35 4.62 -11.60 -0.62
N ALA A 36 5.85 -11.09 -0.66
CA ALA A 36 6.74 -11.05 0.48
C ALA A 36 7.38 -9.68 0.61
N GLY A 37 7.77 -9.30 1.82
CA GLY A 37 8.41 -8.02 2.12
C GLY A 37 8.66 -7.85 3.61
N GLU A 38 9.25 -6.72 3.97
CA GLU A 38 9.38 -6.31 5.36
C GLU A 38 8.00 -5.97 5.93
N VAL A 39 7.67 -6.49 7.12
CA VAL A 39 6.41 -6.20 7.79
C VAL A 39 6.57 -4.97 8.67
N VAL A 40 5.89 -3.91 8.32
CA VAL A 40 5.90 -2.64 9.08
C VAL A 40 4.51 -2.28 9.54
N PHE A 41 4.39 -1.44 10.57
CA PHE A 41 3.10 -0.97 11.04
C PHE A 41 2.98 0.55 11.01
N ASN A 42 1.77 1.01 10.71
CA ASN A 42 1.37 2.41 10.75
C ASN A 42 0.25 2.57 11.80
N THR A 43 0.37 3.61 12.64
CA THR A 43 -0.57 3.90 13.73
C THR A 43 -1.55 5.02 13.39
N ALA A 44 -1.53 5.54 12.18
CA ALA A 44 -2.47 6.55 11.73
C ALA A 44 -3.92 6.01 11.76
N MET A 45 -4.85 6.85 12.18
CA MET A 45 -6.28 6.49 12.22
C MET A 45 -6.98 6.74 10.89
N THR A 46 -6.42 7.60 10.07
CA THR A 46 -6.92 8.01 8.75
C THR A 46 -5.77 8.12 7.78
N GLY A 47 -6.04 8.33 6.49
CA GLY A 47 -4.98 8.57 5.51
C GLY A 47 -4.37 7.29 4.96
N TYR A 48 -5.14 6.19 4.84
CA TYR A 48 -4.60 4.98 4.22
C TYR A 48 -4.33 5.14 2.70
N PRO A 49 -5.06 5.97 1.92
CA PRO A 49 -4.67 6.20 0.54
C PRO A 49 -3.32 6.91 0.43
N GLU A 50 -3.09 7.93 1.24
CA GLU A 50 -1.82 8.66 1.34
C GLU A 50 -0.69 7.71 1.77
N SER A 51 -0.91 6.93 2.84
CA SER A 51 0.09 5.97 3.32
C SER A 51 0.43 4.89 2.29
N LEU A 52 -0.54 4.36 1.55
CA LEU A 52 -0.31 3.34 0.53
C LEU A 52 0.48 3.87 -0.67
N THR A 53 0.28 5.16 -1.01
CA THR A 53 0.95 5.83 -2.12
C THR A 53 2.26 6.53 -1.72
N ASP A 54 2.65 6.48 -0.45
CA ASP A 54 3.93 7.00 0.03
C ASP A 54 5.08 6.07 -0.42
N PRO A 55 6.05 6.60 -1.19
CA PRO A 55 7.22 5.84 -1.65
C PRO A 55 8.05 5.21 -0.52
N SER A 56 7.95 5.72 0.70
CA SER A 56 8.64 5.19 1.88
C SER A 56 8.25 3.74 2.19
N TYR A 57 7.06 3.30 1.76
CA TYR A 57 6.59 1.92 1.97
C TYR A 57 6.92 0.96 0.82
N ALA A 58 7.79 1.34 -0.10
CA ALA A 58 8.20 0.45 -1.19
C ALA A 58 8.87 -0.82 -0.66
N GLY A 59 8.39 -1.98 -1.10
CA GLY A 59 8.88 -3.28 -0.65
C GLY A 59 8.32 -3.76 0.69
N GLN A 60 7.39 -3.03 1.31
CA GLN A 60 6.89 -3.32 2.65
C GLN A 60 5.46 -3.85 2.65
N LEU A 61 5.17 -4.76 3.59
CA LEU A 61 3.83 -5.23 3.93
C LEU A 61 3.30 -4.34 5.07
N MET A 62 2.36 -3.47 4.76
CA MET A 62 1.89 -2.43 5.69
C MET A 62 0.77 -2.94 6.59
N VAL A 63 1.00 -2.94 7.90
CA VAL A 63 -0.01 -3.23 8.93
C VAL A 63 -0.66 -1.93 9.40
N LEU A 64 -1.95 -1.77 9.22
CA LEU A 64 -2.69 -0.68 9.84
C LEU A 64 -3.23 -1.10 11.21
N THR A 65 -2.85 -0.37 12.25
CA THR A 65 -3.25 -0.69 13.63
C THR A 65 -4.64 -0.20 13.97
N TYR A 66 -5.19 0.73 13.20
CA TYR A 66 -6.57 1.17 13.38
C TYR A 66 -7.53 0.02 13.04
N PRO A 67 -8.52 -0.26 13.92
CA PRO A 67 -9.30 -1.49 13.81
C PRO A 67 -10.10 -1.63 12.51
N LEU A 68 -10.76 -0.56 12.06
CA LEU A 68 -11.64 -0.57 10.89
C LEU A 68 -11.04 0.25 9.76
N VAL A 69 -10.83 -0.37 8.61
CA VAL A 69 -10.25 0.25 7.41
C VAL A 69 -11.20 0.07 6.23
N GLY A 70 -11.21 1.02 5.29
CA GLY A 70 -12.06 1.00 4.09
C GLY A 70 -13.37 1.78 4.21
N ASN A 71 -13.76 2.16 5.42
CA ASN A 71 -15.06 2.79 5.70
C ASN A 71 -15.30 4.16 5.03
N TYR A 72 -14.28 4.85 4.60
CA TYR A 72 -14.43 6.11 3.86
C TYR A 72 -14.05 6.00 2.36
N GLY A 73 -13.70 4.80 1.88
CA GLY A 73 -13.36 4.58 0.47
C GLY A 73 -12.05 5.21 0.05
N VAL A 74 -11.87 5.41 -1.25
CA VAL A 74 -10.68 6.00 -1.87
C VAL A 74 -11.10 7.21 -2.70
N PRO A 75 -10.45 8.36 -2.54
CA PRO A 75 -10.74 9.55 -3.35
C PRO A 75 -10.29 9.34 -4.80
N PRO A 76 -10.81 10.15 -5.75
CA PRO A 76 -10.36 10.09 -7.15
C PRO A 76 -8.87 10.41 -7.28
N CYS A 77 -8.20 9.68 -8.17
CA CYS A 77 -6.82 10.01 -8.53
C CYS A 77 -6.82 11.22 -9.49
N THR A 78 -6.86 12.40 -8.91
CA THR A 78 -6.82 13.69 -9.63
C THR A 78 -5.49 14.38 -9.43
N PHE A 79 -5.11 15.19 -10.41
CA PHE A 79 -3.84 15.90 -10.42
C PHE A 79 -4.07 17.39 -10.51
N GLU A 80 -3.26 18.15 -9.78
CA GLU A 80 -3.13 19.60 -9.95
C GLU A 80 -2.51 19.94 -11.31
N PRO A 81 -2.64 21.18 -11.81
CA PRO A 81 -2.07 21.58 -13.10
C PRO A 81 -0.55 21.31 -13.22
N ASN A 82 0.15 21.27 -12.11
CA ASN A 82 1.58 20.96 -12.02
C ASN A 82 1.89 19.45 -12.02
N GLY A 83 0.87 18.58 -12.10
CA GLY A 83 1.03 17.14 -12.10
C GLY A 83 1.20 16.50 -10.73
N ILE A 84 0.99 17.24 -9.64
CA ILE A 84 0.99 16.69 -8.27
C ILE A 84 -0.38 16.07 -7.98
N ALA A 85 -0.39 14.86 -7.43
CA ALA A 85 -1.63 14.20 -7.01
C ALA A 85 -2.31 14.98 -5.87
N THR A 86 -3.63 15.20 -5.99
CA THR A 86 -4.38 16.06 -5.05
C THR A 86 -4.61 15.41 -3.70
N PHE A 87 -4.83 14.10 -3.66
CA PHE A 87 -5.25 13.35 -2.46
C PHE A 87 -4.33 12.17 -2.12
N MET A 88 -3.20 12.06 -2.78
CA MET A 88 -2.27 10.94 -2.65
C MET A 88 -0.83 11.48 -2.62
N GLU A 89 0.09 10.73 -2.04
CA GLU A 89 1.51 11.12 -1.99
C GLU A 89 2.23 10.88 -3.33
N SER A 90 1.69 9.97 -4.16
CA SER A 90 2.20 9.70 -5.49
C SER A 90 1.13 9.09 -6.41
N GLU A 91 1.49 8.82 -7.66
CA GLU A 91 0.57 8.35 -8.71
C GLU A 91 0.14 6.87 -8.55
N LYS A 92 0.77 6.09 -7.66
CA LYS A 92 0.54 4.65 -7.52
C LYS A 92 0.74 4.17 -6.09
N ILE A 93 0.25 2.98 -5.79
CA ILE A 93 0.56 2.29 -4.54
C ILE A 93 2.01 1.80 -4.56
N HIS A 94 2.76 2.07 -3.48
CA HIS A 94 4.13 1.62 -3.28
C HIS A 94 4.23 0.46 -2.29
N ALA A 95 3.30 0.35 -1.34
CA ALA A 95 3.24 -0.78 -0.43
C ALA A 95 2.97 -2.09 -1.20
N GLU A 96 3.65 -3.18 -0.82
CA GLU A 96 3.46 -4.49 -1.46
C GLU A 96 2.17 -5.18 -1.04
N ALA A 97 1.65 -4.89 0.14
CA ALA A 97 0.35 -5.34 0.64
C ALA A 97 -0.14 -4.49 1.80
N ILE A 98 -1.43 -4.60 2.11
CA ILE A 98 -2.06 -4.04 3.31
C ILE A 98 -2.63 -5.14 4.21
N ILE A 99 -2.42 -5.01 5.52
CA ILE A 99 -2.84 -5.94 6.55
C ILE A 99 -3.67 -5.20 7.58
N VAL A 100 -4.92 -5.61 7.77
CA VAL A 100 -5.87 -4.92 8.64
C VAL A 100 -6.59 -5.89 9.59
N SER A 101 -7.10 -5.36 10.70
CA SER A 101 -7.94 -6.14 11.62
C SER A 101 -9.33 -6.35 11.05
N ASP A 102 -9.98 -5.28 10.67
CA ASP A 102 -11.33 -5.31 10.11
C ASP A 102 -11.41 -4.46 8.84
N TYR A 103 -12.16 -4.94 7.85
CA TYR A 103 -12.34 -4.29 6.55
C TYR A 103 -13.82 -3.98 6.30
N SER A 104 -14.11 -2.71 6.02
CA SER A 104 -15.44 -2.29 5.60
C SER A 104 -15.61 -2.49 4.09
N HIS A 105 -16.50 -3.39 3.70
CA HIS A 105 -16.88 -3.61 2.30
C HIS A 105 -17.68 -2.44 1.73
N GLU A 106 -18.37 -1.70 2.61
CA GLU A 106 -19.13 -0.51 2.25
C GLU A 106 -18.37 0.75 2.71
N TYR A 107 -18.41 1.77 1.90
CA TYR A 107 -17.80 3.06 2.22
C TYR A 107 -18.83 4.19 2.15
N SER A 108 -18.60 5.24 2.93
CA SER A 108 -19.46 6.41 3.01
C SER A 108 -18.65 7.66 3.26
N HIS A 109 -18.18 8.30 2.20
CA HIS A 109 -17.53 9.60 2.26
C HIS A 109 -17.84 10.39 1.01
N TRP A 110 -18.06 11.71 1.15
CA TRP A 110 -18.47 12.57 0.04
C TRP A 110 -17.48 12.59 -1.13
N ASN A 111 -16.18 12.34 -0.87
CA ASN A 111 -15.11 12.36 -1.85
C ASN A 111 -14.66 10.95 -2.29
N ALA A 112 -15.40 9.92 -1.93
CA ALA A 112 -15.02 8.55 -2.31
C ALA A 112 -15.53 8.23 -3.72
N GLU A 113 -14.64 7.69 -4.55
CA GLU A 113 -14.94 7.22 -5.89
C GLU A 113 -15.11 5.70 -5.93
N CYS A 114 -14.29 4.98 -5.18
CA CYS A 114 -14.32 3.52 -5.15
C CYS A 114 -14.04 2.95 -3.75
N SER A 115 -14.26 1.63 -3.59
CA SER A 115 -13.86 0.93 -2.39
C SER A 115 -12.35 0.73 -2.34
N LEU A 116 -11.79 0.61 -1.12
CA LEU A 116 -10.38 0.26 -0.96
C LEU A 116 -10.05 -1.08 -1.64
N GLY A 117 -10.96 -2.08 -1.52
CA GLY A 117 -10.73 -3.39 -2.12
C GLY A 117 -10.69 -3.37 -3.65
N ASP A 118 -11.53 -2.56 -4.30
CA ASP A 118 -11.53 -2.43 -5.76
C ASP A 118 -10.26 -1.71 -6.24
N TRP A 119 -9.85 -0.64 -5.58
CA TRP A 119 -8.61 0.05 -5.86
C TRP A 119 -7.39 -0.87 -5.72
N LEU A 120 -7.30 -1.65 -4.64
CA LEU A 120 -6.22 -2.63 -4.46
C LEU A 120 -6.20 -3.69 -5.56
N LYS A 121 -7.36 -4.15 -6.05
CA LYS A 121 -7.44 -5.11 -7.16
C LYS A 121 -6.98 -4.51 -8.47
N GLU A 122 -7.34 -3.26 -8.75
CA GLU A 122 -6.89 -2.51 -9.93
C GLU A 122 -5.38 -2.33 -9.95
N GLU A 123 -4.80 -1.92 -8.82
CA GLU A 123 -3.37 -1.74 -8.62
C GLU A 123 -2.60 -3.07 -8.42
N LYS A 124 -3.30 -4.20 -8.38
CA LYS A 124 -2.75 -5.56 -8.17
C LYS A 124 -2.03 -5.72 -6.83
N ILE A 125 -2.53 -5.07 -5.79
CA ILE A 125 -1.99 -5.11 -4.43
C ILE A 125 -2.84 -6.06 -3.57
N PRO A 126 -2.23 -7.04 -2.89
CA PRO A 126 -2.93 -7.87 -1.91
C PRO A 126 -3.40 -7.08 -0.70
N GLY A 127 -4.62 -7.40 -0.24
CA GLY A 127 -5.16 -6.91 1.02
C GLY A 127 -5.68 -8.07 1.84
N ILE A 128 -5.33 -8.13 3.12
CA ILE A 128 -5.81 -9.17 4.03
C ILE A 128 -6.44 -8.56 5.28
N TYR A 129 -7.53 -9.14 5.75
CA TYR A 129 -8.24 -8.72 6.96
C TYR A 129 -8.56 -9.91 7.87
N GLY A 130 -9.05 -9.63 9.09
CA GLY A 130 -9.26 -10.64 10.13
C GLY A 130 -7.98 -10.99 10.89
N ILE A 131 -6.94 -10.17 10.77
CA ILE A 131 -5.65 -10.36 11.43
C ILE A 131 -5.65 -9.65 12.80
N ASP A 132 -5.14 -10.31 13.83
CA ASP A 132 -4.84 -9.65 15.10
C ASP A 132 -3.66 -8.69 14.93
N THR A 133 -3.95 -7.49 14.39
CA THR A 133 -2.94 -6.45 14.14
C THR A 133 -2.32 -5.94 15.43
N ARG A 134 -3.02 -6.06 16.58
CA ARG A 134 -2.46 -5.69 17.88
C ARG A 134 -1.37 -6.66 18.33
N ALA A 135 -1.61 -7.96 18.23
CA ALA A 135 -0.60 -8.99 18.54
C ALA A 135 0.59 -8.88 17.58
N LEU A 136 0.33 -8.69 16.27
CA LEU A 136 1.36 -8.50 15.25
C LEU A 136 2.22 -7.27 15.55
N THR A 137 1.62 -6.11 15.80
CA THR A 137 2.34 -4.87 16.12
C THR A 137 3.19 -5.00 17.39
N LYS A 138 2.64 -5.66 18.42
CA LYS A 138 3.42 -5.91 19.66
C LYS A 138 4.67 -6.73 19.35
N LYS A 139 4.53 -7.77 18.53
CA LYS A 139 5.62 -8.62 18.12
C LYS A 139 6.69 -7.85 17.32
N LEU A 140 6.28 -7.05 16.33
CA LEU A 140 7.20 -6.20 15.55
C LEU A 140 7.96 -5.21 16.43
N ARG A 141 7.31 -4.62 17.42
CA ARG A 141 7.97 -3.70 18.37
C ARG A 141 9.02 -4.38 19.25
N GLU A 142 8.82 -5.65 19.60
CA GLU A 142 9.73 -6.43 20.44
C GLU A 142 10.94 -6.95 19.64
N HIS A 143 10.75 -7.30 18.36
CA HIS A 143 11.78 -7.93 17.53
C HIS A 143 12.50 -6.97 16.57
N GLY A 144 11.89 -5.81 16.25
CA GLY A 144 12.41 -4.88 15.26
C GLY A 144 11.99 -5.27 13.83
N VAL A 145 12.94 -5.33 12.91
CA VAL A 145 12.70 -5.71 11.51
C VAL A 145 12.33 -7.19 11.42
N MET A 146 11.21 -7.48 10.77
CA MET A 146 10.75 -8.86 10.49
C MET A 146 10.28 -8.96 9.05
N MET A 147 10.71 -10.02 8.38
CA MET A 147 10.22 -10.35 7.04
C MET A 147 8.96 -11.19 7.13
N GLY A 148 8.07 -11.00 6.17
CA GLY A 148 6.83 -11.77 6.08
C GLY A 148 6.48 -12.11 4.65
N ARG A 149 5.58 -13.09 4.52
CA ARG A 149 4.95 -13.45 3.24
C ARG A 149 3.46 -13.66 3.43
N ILE A 150 2.70 -13.23 2.43
CA ILE A 150 1.27 -13.44 2.34
C ILE A 150 1.00 -14.46 1.25
N VAL A 151 0.17 -15.46 1.58
CA VAL A 151 -0.32 -16.49 0.66
C VAL A 151 -1.84 -16.43 0.67
N ILE A 152 -2.47 -16.48 -0.52
CA ILE A 152 -3.92 -16.46 -0.69
C ILE A 152 -4.39 -17.86 -1.08
N GLY A 153 -5.34 -18.40 -0.32
CA GLY A 153 -5.84 -19.78 -0.50
C GLY A 153 -5.30 -20.75 0.53
N ASP A 154 -5.28 -22.03 0.20
CA ASP A 154 -4.79 -23.08 1.10
C ASP A 154 -3.26 -23.03 1.19
N ALA A 155 -2.77 -22.45 2.26
CA ALA A 155 -1.33 -22.30 2.52
C ALA A 155 -0.59 -23.66 2.48
N ASP A 156 -1.25 -24.76 2.85
CA ASP A 156 -0.65 -26.09 2.87
C ASP A 156 -0.31 -26.63 1.47
N ASN A 157 -1.00 -26.16 0.42
CA ASN A 157 -0.75 -26.56 -0.97
C ASN A 157 0.22 -25.63 -1.71
N GLU A 158 0.34 -24.37 -1.32
CA GLU A 158 1.20 -23.38 -1.99
C GLU A 158 2.61 -23.27 -1.37
N ILE A 159 2.77 -23.65 -0.09
CA ILE A 159 4.07 -23.70 0.59
C ILE A 159 5.01 -24.75 -0.06
N GLY A 160 4.46 -25.76 -0.74
CA GLY A 160 5.23 -26.85 -1.36
C GLY A 160 5.72 -26.58 -2.79
N ASN A 161 5.23 -25.56 -3.50
CA ASN A 161 5.44 -25.44 -4.96
C ASN A 161 6.07 -24.14 -5.45
N GLY A 162 6.50 -23.25 -4.60
CA GLY A 162 7.20 -22.05 -5.02
C GLY A 162 7.89 -21.38 -3.85
N GLU A 163 9.21 -21.42 -3.83
CA GLU A 163 9.99 -20.47 -3.06
C GLU A 163 9.60 -19.05 -3.53
N LEU A 164 8.62 -18.44 -2.87
CA LEU A 164 8.55 -16.97 -2.83
C LEU A 164 9.88 -16.54 -2.21
N LYS A 165 10.84 -16.29 -3.09
CA LYS A 165 12.07 -15.66 -2.65
C LYS A 165 11.65 -14.35 -2.02
N ILE A 166 11.83 -14.26 -0.71
CA ILE A 166 11.97 -12.96 -0.07
C ILE A 166 13.12 -12.33 -0.86
N GLU A 167 12.81 -11.33 -1.69
CA GLU A 167 13.86 -10.57 -2.36
C GLU A 167 14.83 -10.18 -1.26
N ASP A 168 16.11 -10.35 -1.51
CA ASP A 168 17.15 -10.03 -0.54
C ASP A 168 17.08 -8.52 -0.27
N TYR A 169 16.25 -8.15 0.72
CA TYR A 169 15.88 -6.77 1.05
C TYR A 169 17.13 -5.90 1.24
N GLU A 170 18.23 -6.50 1.72
CA GLU A 170 19.50 -5.81 1.95
C GLU A 170 20.21 -5.41 0.63
N HIS A 171 19.89 -6.07 -0.48
CA HIS A 171 20.53 -5.83 -1.78
C HIS A 171 19.67 -5.07 -2.78
N VAL A 172 18.40 -4.77 -2.45
CA VAL A 172 17.51 -3.96 -3.30
C VAL A 172 17.75 -2.47 -3.05
N ASN A 173 18.11 -1.73 -4.08
CA ASN A 173 18.20 -0.26 -3.99
C ASN A 173 16.80 0.37 -4.11
N TYR A 174 16.07 0.43 -3.01
CA TYR A 174 14.73 1.03 -2.96
C TYR A 174 14.74 2.52 -3.29
N VAL A 175 15.80 3.26 -2.96
CA VAL A 175 15.94 4.68 -3.31
C VAL A 175 15.93 4.84 -4.83
N ASP A 176 16.69 4.01 -5.56
CA ASP A 176 16.67 4.05 -7.03
C ASP A 176 15.30 3.63 -7.59
N ARG A 177 14.61 2.68 -6.95
CA ARG A 177 13.30 2.18 -7.39
C ARG A 177 12.19 3.26 -7.30
N VAL A 178 12.24 4.14 -6.30
CA VAL A 178 11.20 5.15 -6.05
C VAL A 178 11.59 6.57 -6.48
N SER A 179 12.87 6.84 -6.68
CA SER A 179 13.33 8.16 -7.11
C SER A 179 12.90 8.47 -8.54
N CYS A 180 12.48 9.71 -8.77
CA CYS A 180 12.26 10.21 -10.13
C CYS A 180 13.55 10.15 -10.94
N LYS A 181 13.44 9.79 -12.22
CA LYS A 181 14.60 9.64 -13.13
C LYS A 181 14.93 10.93 -13.84
N GLU A 182 14.05 11.91 -13.77
CA GLU A 182 14.17 13.20 -14.44
C GLU A 182 14.01 14.33 -13.42
N ILE A 183 14.62 15.47 -13.69
CA ILE A 183 14.46 16.67 -12.88
C ILE A 183 13.16 17.34 -13.30
N ILE A 184 12.23 17.51 -12.36
CA ILE A 184 10.97 18.19 -12.59
C ILE A 184 11.07 19.59 -11.94
N CYS A 185 10.88 20.63 -12.75
CA CYS A 185 10.86 22.01 -12.33
C CYS A 185 9.40 22.49 -12.22
N TYR A 186 8.99 22.89 -11.02
CA TYR A 186 7.68 23.47 -10.78
C TYR A 186 7.76 24.98 -10.96
N LEU A 187 6.87 25.54 -11.78
CA LEU A 187 6.87 26.96 -12.13
C LEU A 187 5.88 27.75 -11.26
N PRO A 188 6.09 29.08 -11.09
CA PRO A 188 5.20 29.91 -10.28
C PRO A 188 3.77 30.02 -10.81
N ASP A 189 3.53 29.71 -12.07
CA ASP A 189 2.20 29.69 -12.69
C ASP A 189 1.41 28.40 -12.39
N GLY A 190 1.99 27.49 -11.58
CA GLY A 190 1.38 26.21 -11.19
C GLY A 190 1.57 25.10 -12.23
N THR A 191 2.41 25.28 -13.23
CA THR A 191 2.76 24.22 -14.21
C THR A 191 4.07 23.53 -13.83
N SER A 192 4.37 22.39 -14.47
CA SER A 192 5.64 21.70 -14.33
C SER A 192 6.25 21.34 -15.69
N GLN A 193 7.57 21.22 -15.74
CA GLN A 193 8.30 20.76 -16.91
C GLN A 193 9.54 19.97 -16.52
N THR A 194 9.95 19.04 -17.38
CA THR A 194 11.24 18.35 -17.23
C THR A 194 12.38 19.30 -17.60
N CYS A 195 13.40 19.34 -16.76
CA CYS A 195 14.55 20.25 -16.90
C CYS A 195 15.87 19.47 -16.97
N SER A 196 16.89 20.05 -17.64
CA SER A 196 18.28 19.63 -17.47
C SER A 196 18.89 20.25 -16.21
N LEU A 197 20.01 19.67 -15.72
CA LEU A 197 20.76 20.25 -14.59
C LEU A 197 21.20 21.70 -14.81
N SER A 198 21.51 22.07 -16.04
CA SER A 198 21.90 23.46 -16.39
C SER A 198 20.71 24.42 -16.33
N GLU A 199 19.53 23.98 -16.72
CA GLU A 199 18.30 24.78 -16.64
C GLU A 199 17.81 24.92 -15.20
N ALA A 200 17.89 23.85 -14.39
CA ALA A 200 17.53 23.85 -12.97
C ALA A 200 18.41 24.80 -12.13
N SER A 201 19.64 25.08 -12.57
CA SER A 201 20.55 26.04 -11.89
C SER A 201 20.34 27.52 -12.31
N ASP A 202 19.46 27.81 -13.26
CA ASP A 202 19.12 29.17 -13.63
C ASP A 202 18.34 29.85 -12.48
N SER A 203 18.65 31.11 -12.20
CA SER A 203 18.04 31.91 -11.13
C SER A 203 16.52 32.10 -11.25
N ARG A 204 15.93 31.73 -12.39
CA ARG A 204 14.47 31.66 -12.58
C ARG A 204 13.81 30.52 -11.81
N PHE A 205 14.56 29.48 -11.45
CA PHE A 205 14.15 28.38 -10.63
C PHE A 205 14.72 28.60 -9.21
N SER A 206 14.11 29.48 -8.43
CA SER A 206 14.50 29.63 -7.03
C SER A 206 14.15 28.35 -6.29
N ILE A 207 15.15 27.51 -6.05
CA ILE A 207 15.05 26.47 -5.03
C ILE A 207 14.93 27.23 -3.71
N LEU A 208 13.75 27.20 -3.11
CA LEU A 208 13.56 27.65 -1.74
C LEU A 208 14.40 26.73 -0.85
N ASN A 209 15.65 27.15 -0.60
CA ASN A 209 16.44 26.65 0.51
C ASN A 209 15.78 27.15 1.80
N SER A 210 14.98 26.33 2.42
CA SER A 210 14.52 26.51 3.80
C SER A 210 14.96 25.34 4.63
#